data_e65d5d8d7193f3e7b1dc93e2e7397097
#
_entry.id   e65d5d8d7193f3e7b1dc93e2e7397097
#
_cell.length_a   1.000
_cell.length_b   1.000
_cell.length_c   1.000
_cell.angle_alpha   90.00
_cell.angle_beta   90.00
_cell.angle_gamma   90.00
#
_symmetry.space_group_name_H-M   'P 1'
#
loop_
_entity.id
_entity.type
_entity.pdbx_description
1 polymer ?
#
loop_
_entity_poly.entity_id
_entity_poly.type
_entity_poly.pdbx_seq_one_letter_code
_entity_poly.pdbx_strand_id
1 'polypeptide(L)'
;MKSYLNLKEEVWDRETCSGCGACVSVCPTENIYFKQQSPVQFDCDECACIIVPTENGESPISAEFCKVTLYDVNCGACYNACPRTKERHIFNLEKVPGRVIENYKAKSTLETKNIQSGGVVTAILANAFDEDLIDGAIVMMEDKWTMDPKSYLATSKEDVLKTAGSRYNWNVPILEVLKEAVMVKKLNKIAVVGTPCVINAVYQMMATNNDLVEPFKKAIRLKISLFCFETFDYDKMLKKLKEVEVNPWDIKKMEIDKGKLIVSTIHGNVFDFKIDEMDEYVRKGCKVCRDFTGISSDISVGNVGTPEGYSTVLIRNKWGKGFFDRTVINGYVSVEGEASIDPVISLSKKKMERKDIEF
;
A
#
# COMPACT_ATOMS: atom_id res chain seq x y z
N MET A 1 22.46 -20.89 0.08
CA MET A 1 21.01 -20.96 -0.10
C MET A 1 20.37 -19.76 0.61
N LYS A 2 19.43 -19.03 -0.02
CA LYS A 2 18.82 -17.84 0.59
C LYS A 2 17.65 -18.23 1.51
N SER A 3 17.55 -17.59 2.67
CA SER A 3 16.51 -17.84 3.68
C SER A 3 16.03 -16.54 4.31
N TYR A 4 15.18 -16.64 5.34
CA TYR A 4 14.77 -15.47 6.12
C TYR A 4 15.95 -14.82 6.88
N LEU A 5 17.04 -15.56 7.16
CA LEU A 5 18.23 -14.98 7.80
C LEU A 5 18.88 -13.92 6.90
N ASN A 6 18.91 -14.15 5.59
CA ASN A 6 19.39 -13.14 4.65
C ASN A 6 18.45 -11.92 4.59
N LEU A 7 17.13 -12.13 4.70
CA LEU A 7 16.19 -11.01 4.84
C LEU A 7 16.41 -10.24 6.13
N LYS A 8 16.65 -10.95 7.22
CA LYS A 8 16.90 -10.34 8.52
C LYS A 8 18.14 -9.44 8.44
N GLU A 9 19.26 -9.98 7.96
CA GLU A 9 20.53 -9.26 7.83
C GLU A 9 20.44 -8.07 6.85
N GLU A 10 19.89 -8.29 5.65
CA GLU A 10 19.89 -7.29 4.57
C GLU A 10 18.80 -6.24 4.72
N VAL A 11 17.68 -6.55 5.41
CA VAL A 11 16.48 -5.71 5.41
C VAL A 11 15.96 -5.39 6.81
N TRP A 12 15.77 -6.41 7.68
CA TRP A 12 15.09 -6.17 8.96
C TRP A 12 16.00 -5.48 9.97
N ASP A 13 17.22 -5.97 10.14
CA ASP A 13 18.22 -5.40 11.07
C ASP A 13 18.73 -4.03 10.60
N ARG A 14 18.55 -3.72 9.31
CA ARG A 14 18.87 -2.40 8.72
C ARG A 14 17.70 -1.42 8.73
N GLU A 15 16.55 -1.81 9.26
CA GLU A 15 15.34 -0.97 9.34
C GLU A 15 14.84 -0.46 7.98
N THR A 16 15.17 -1.16 6.88
CA THR A 16 14.79 -0.78 5.52
C THR A 16 13.50 -1.45 5.03
N CYS A 17 12.86 -2.27 5.89
CA CYS A 17 11.64 -3.00 5.55
C CYS A 17 10.52 -2.07 5.12
N SER A 18 9.94 -2.34 3.94
CA SER A 18 8.80 -1.58 3.43
C SER A 18 7.46 -1.95 4.07
N GLY A 19 7.40 -3.05 4.83
CA GLY A 19 6.16 -3.53 5.45
C GLY A 19 5.12 -4.05 4.45
N CYS A 20 5.52 -4.45 3.25
CA CYS A 20 4.59 -4.86 2.20
C CYS A 20 3.92 -6.23 2.43
N GLY A 21 4.54 -7.14 3.21
CA GLY A 21 4.02 -8.47 3.50
C GLY A 21 4.32 -9.56 2.47
N ALA A 22 5.07 -9.27 1.41
CA ALA A 22 5.38 -10.26 0.38
C ALA A 22 6.06 -11.51 0.92
N CYS A 23 7.05 -11.34 1.81
CA CYS A 23 7.74 -12.46 2.45
C CYS A 23 6.83 -13.32 3.33
N VAL A 24 5.83 -12.72 3.96
CA VAL A 24 4.80 -13.43 4.74
C VAL A 24 3.92 -14.27 3.81
N SER A 25 3.40 -13.64 2.74
CA SER A 25 2.48 -14.30 1.81
C SER A 25 3.07 -15.53 1.14
N VAL A 26 4.33 -15.46 0.71
CA VAL A 26 4.97 -16.55 -0.05
C VAL A 26 5.65 -17.60 0.85
N CYS A 27 5.69 -17.39 2.17
CA CYS A 27 6.33 -18.35 3.07
C CYS A 27 5.49 -19.63 3.18
N PRO A 28 5.99 -20.80 2.70
CA PRO A 28 5.19 -22.02 2.66
C PRO A 28 4.96 -22.63 4.04
N THR A 29 5.76 -22.26 5.04
CA THR A 29 5.69 -22.78 6.41
C THR A 29 5.17 -21.78 7.42
N GLU A 30 4.72 -20.61 6.98
CA GLU A 30 4.24 -19.54 7.85
C GLU A 30 5.25 -19.08 8.90
N ASN A 31 6.54 -19.30 8.61
CA ASN A 31 7.64 -18.95 9.50
C ASN A 31 7.78 -17.44 9.71
N ILE A 32 7.30 -16.61 8.76
CA ILE A 32 7.45 -15.16 8.77
C ILE A 32 6.09 -14.53 9.01
N TYR A 33 6.01 -13.66 10.00
CA TYR A 33 4.78 -12.93 10.35
C TYR A 33 5.12 -11.56 10.93
N PHE A 34 4.19 -10.63 10.83
CA PHE A 34 4.24 -9.40 11.61
C PHE A 34 3.62 -9.66 12.97
N LYS A 35 4.23 -9.12 14.03
CA LYS A 35 3.63 -9.17 15.35
C LYS A 35 2.30 -8.43 15.26
N GLN A 36 1.20 -9.16 15.32
CA GLN A 36 -0.10 -8.54 15.35
C GLN A 36 -0.18 -7.68 16.60
N GLN A 37 -0.78 -6.51 16.47
CA GLN A 37 -1.19 -5.76 17.65
C GLN A 37 -2.08 -6.66 18.48
N SER A 38 -1.76 -6.80 19.75
CA SER A 38 -2.74 -7.26 20.71
C SER A 38 -3.98 -6.40 20.53
N PRO A 39 -5.19 -6.97 20.55
CA PRO A 39 -6.39 -6.17 20.50
C PRO A 39 -6.22 -5.03 21.50
N VAL A 40 -6.58 -3.84 21.07
CA VAL A 40 -6.50 -2.63 21.88
C VAL A 40 -6.93 -2.98 23.30
N GLN A 41 -6.01 -3.03 24.24
CA GLN A 41 -6.37 -3.19 25.65
C GLN A 41 -6.97 -1.87 26.08
N PHE A 42 -8.27 -1.90 26.25
CA PHE A 42 -8.96 -0.83 26.97
C PHE A 42 -8.66 -1.04 28.45
N ASP A 43 -7.73 -0.30 28.99
CA ASP A 43 -7.54 -0.24 30.44
C ASP A 43 -8.61 0.69 30.98
N CYS A 44 -9.63 0.10 31.56
CA CYS A 44 -10.78 0.82 32.07
C CYS A 44 -10.70 0.90 33.61
N ASP A 45 -9.75 1.64 34.12
CA ASP A 45 -9.88 2.20 35.47
C ASP A 45 -10.71 3.48 35.35
N GLU A 46 -12.01 3.37 35.67
CA GLU A 46 -12.99 4.46 35.67
C GLU A 46 -13.45 4.99 34.29
N CYS A 47 -13.90 4.13 33.38
CA CYS A 47 -14.59 4.53 32.14
C CYS A 47 -13.78 5.42 31.16
N ALA A 48 -12.47 5.50 31.30
CA ALA A 48 -11.59 6.09 30.31
C ALA A 48 -10.99 4.98 29.45
N CYS A 49 -11.53 4.73 28.26
CA CYS A 49 -10.94 3.82 27.30
C CYS A 49 -9.61 4.39 26.82
N ILE A 50 -8.51 3.91 27.38
CA ILE A 50 -7.16 4.27 26.96
C ILE A 50 -6.69 3.21 25.98
N ILE A 51 -6.41 3.65 24.75
CA ILE A 51 -5.68 2.82 23.78
C ILE A 51 -4.24 2.75 24.27
N VAL A 52 -3.82 1.58 24.75
CA VAL A 52 -2.42 1.34 25.09
C VAL A 52 -1.68 0.94 23.81
N PRO A 53 -0.75 1.76 23.31
CA PRO A 53 0.05 1.39 22.14
C PRO A 53 0.87 0.14 22.45
N THR A 54 0.70 -0.91 21.66
CA THR A 54 1.62 -2.04 21.69
C THR A 54 2.79 -1.72 20.76
N GLU A 55 4.02 -2.00 21.20
CA GLU A 55 5.21 -1.82 20.34
C GLU A 55 5.14 -2.81 19.17
N ASN A 56 4.70 -2.34 18.01
CA ASN A 56 4.73 -3.10 16.79
C ASN A 56 6.05 -2.90 16.07
N GLY A 57 6.68 -4.01 15.73
CA GLY A 57 7.87 -3.97 14.90
C GLY A 57 7.53 -3.53 13.49
N GLU A 58 8.24 -2.55 12.93
CA GLU A 58 8.11 -2.13 11.53
C GLU A 58 8.56 -3.22 10.54
N SER A 59 9.19 -4.29 11.02
CA SER A 59 9.69 -5.44 10.26
C SER A 59 9.04 -6.73 10.75
N PRO A 60 8.93 -7.75 9.88
CA PRO A 60 8.43 -9.06 10.30
C PRO A 60 9.42 -9.76 11.24
N ILE A 61 8.92 -10.77 11.92
CA ILE A 61 9.70 -11.68 12.77
C ILE A 61 9.59 -13.11 12.27
N SER A 62 10.44 -13.99 12.77
CA SER A 62 10.47 -15.41 12.44
C SER A 62 9.97 -16.25 13.62
N ALA A 63 9.18 -17.28 13.32
CA ALA A 63 8.83 -18.33 14.27
C ALA A 63 9.96 -19.36 14.46
N GLU A 64 11.13 -19.13 13.83
CA GLU A 64 12.28 -20.07 13.83
C GLU A 64 11.97 -21.45 13.24
N PHE A 65 10.94 -21.53 12.41
CA PHE A 65 10.46 -22.76 11.77
C PHE A 65 10.73 -22.76 10.25
N CYS A 66 11.87 -22.26 9.83
CA CYS A 66 12.27 -22.23 8.44
C CYS A 66 12.89 -23.55 7.98
N LYS A 67 12.32 -24.18 6.95
CA LYS A 67 12.86 -25.45 6.42
C LYS A 67 14.27 -25.34 5.84
N VAL A 68 14.65 -24.17 5.35
CA VAL A 68 16.04 -23.95 4.89
C VAL A 68 17.01 -24.06 6.04
N THR A 69 16.74 -23.39 7.16
CA THR A 69 17.65 -23.34 8.31
C THR A 69 17.62 -24.62 9.15
N LEU A 70 16.47 -25.33 9.19
CA LEU A 70 16.32 -26.54 10.00
C LEU A 70 16.71 -27.82 9.26
N TYR A 71 16.45 -27.89 7.95
CA TYR A 71 16.52 -29.13 7.17
C TYR A 71 17.28 -28.98 5.86
N ASP A 72 17.94 -27.87 5.62
CA ASP A 72 18.67 -27.55 4.38
C ASP A 72 17.84 -27.73 3.08
N VAL A 73 16.53 -27.52 3.16
CA VAL A 73 15.62 -27.62 2.01
C VAL A 73 15.68 -26.36 1.18
N ASN A 74 15.90 -26.49 -0.13
CA ASN A 74 15.92 -25.35 -1.03
C ASN A 74 14.56 -24.64 -1.09
N CYS A 75 14.52 -23.35 -0.78
CA CYS A 75 13.30 -22.54 -0.79
C CYS A 75 13.58 -21.13 -1.32
N GLY A 76 14.04 -20.20 -0.49
CA GLY A 76 14.35 -18.82 -0.88
C GLY A 76 13.15 -17.96 -1.30
N ALA A 77 11.90 -18.44 -1.18
CA ALA A 77 10.72 -17.73 -1.68
C ALA A 77 10.59 -16.32 -1.07
N CYS A 78 10.74 -16.19 0.24
CA CYS A 78 10.65 -14.91 0.96
C CYS A 78 11.71 -13.90 0.51
N TYR A 79 12.94 -14.35 0.28
CA TYR A 79 14.03 -13.52 -0.20
C TYR A 79 13.77 -13.03 -1.63
N ASN A 80 13.32 -13.93 -2.50
CA ASN A 80 13.01 -13.63 -3.90
C ASN A 80 11.81 -12.69 -4.09
N ALA A 81 10.86 -12.68 -3.16
CA ALA A 81 9.70 -11.78 -3.20
C ALA A 81 9.99 -10.39 -2.59
N CYS A 82 11.07 -10.23 -1.84
CA CYS A 82 11.37 -8.96 -1.17
C CYS A 82 12.00 -7.94 -2.14
N PRO A 83 11.43 -6.72 -2.25
CA PRO A 83 11.98 -5.69 -3.14
C PRO A 83 13.19 -4.93 -2.55
N ARG A 84 13.60 -5.27 -1.34
CA ARG A 84 14.63 -4.54 -0.57
C ARG A 84 15.92 -5.32 -0.36
N THR A 85 16.03 -6.56 -0.88
CA THR A 85 17.27 -7.34 -0.81
C THR A 85 18.28 -6.82 -1.81
N LYS A 86 19.57 -7.05 -1.54
CA LYS A 86 20.68 -6.65 -2.40
C LYS A 86 20.50 -7.11 -3.86
N GLU A 87 20.03 -8.33 -4.06
CA GLU A 87 19.81 -8.88 -5.41
C GLU A 87 18.61 -8.30 -6.15
N ARG A 88 17.62 -7.75 -5.42
CA ARG A 88 16.33 -7.29 -5.94
C ARG A 88 16.15 -5.78 -5.92
N HIS A 89 17.00 -5.09 -5.20
CA HIS A 89 16.98 -3.63 -5.09
C HIS A 89 17.59 -3.00 -6.36
N ILE A 90 17.00 -3.30 -7.51
CA ILE A 90 17.36 -2.68 -8.78
C ILE A 90 16.26 -1.69 -9.13
N PHE A 91 16.49 -0.43 -8.78
CA PHE A 91 15.55 0.63 -9.09
C PHE A 91 16.19 1.58 -10.09
N ASN A 92 15.85 1.42 -11.37
CA ASN A 92 16.33 2.34 -12.41
C ASN A 92 15.53 3.64 -12.34
N LEU A 93 16.12 4.65 -11.70
CA LEU A 93 15.54 5.96 -11.45
C LEU A 93 15.93 7.02 -12.49
N GLU A 94 16.61 6.65 -13.57
CA GLU A 94 17.10 7.61 -14.56
C GLU A 94 15.97 8.41 -15.21
N LYS A 95 14.73 7.92 -15.16
CA LYS A 95 13.57 8.55 -15.80
C LYS A 95 12.38 8.65 -14.84
N VAL A 96 12.25 9.76 -14.13
CA VAL A 96 11.06 10.08 -13.36
C VAL A 96 10.01 10.78 -14.21
N PRO A 97 8.75 10.48 -14.05
CA PRO A 97 8.10 9.58 -13.10
C PRO A 97 8.02 8.12 -13.57
N GLY A 98 9.00 7.64 -14.33
CA GLY A 98 9.01 6.35 -14.99
C GLY A 98 8.28 6.40 -16.34
N ARG A 99 8.11 5.23 -16.99
CA ARG A 99 7.37 5.16 -18.27
C ARG A 99 5.90 5.50 -18.04
N VAL A 100 5.41 6.47 -18.80
CA VAL A 100 3.99 6.84 -18.89
C VAL A 100 3.64 6.84 -20.38
N ILE A 101 2.61 6.09 -20.78
CA ILE A 101 2.13 6.08 -22.16
C ILE A 101 1.01 7.09 -22.38
N GLU A 102 0.18 7.30 -21.36
CA GLU A 102 -0.88 8.31 -21.35
C GLU A 102 -1.11 8.80 -19.92
N ASN A 103 -1.60 10.03 -19.76
CA ASN A 103 -1.99 10.57 -18.47
C ASN A 103 -3.35 11.26 -18.58
N TYR A 104 -4.13 11.20 -17.48
CA TYR A 104 -5.48 11.74 -17.47
C TYR A 104 -5.80 12.45 -16.17
N LYS A 105 -6.60 13.52 -16.29
CA LYS A 105 -7.40 14.09 -15.20
C LYS A 105 -8.77 13.41 -15.23
N ALA A 106 -9.09 12.65 -14.20
CA ALA A 106 -10.27 11.81 -14.19
C ALA A 106 -10.97 11.78 -12.83
N LYS A 107 -12.27 11.48 -12.86
CA LYS A 107 -13.06 11.27 -11.65
C LYS A 107 -14.05 10.11 -11.83
N SER A 108 -14.37 9.44 -10.72
CA SER A 108 -15.42 8.43 -10.66
C SER A 108 -16.80 9.06 -10.88
N THR A 109 -17.68 8.32 -11.51
CA THR A 109 -19.12 8.63 -11.61
C THR A 109 -19.92 7.92 -10.51
N LEU A 110 -19.27 7.04 -9.73
CA LEU A 110 -19.93 6.31 -8.66
C LEU A 110 -20.23 7.23 -7.47
N GLU A 111 -21.44 7.16 -6.97
CA GLU A 111 -21.82 7.80 -5.71
C GLU A 111 -21.37 6.94 -4.53
N THR A 112 -20.25 7.28 -3.91
CA THR A 112 -19.74 6.61 -2.70
C THR A 112 -19.42 7.62 -1.60
N LYS A 113 -19.72 7.26 -0.34
CA LYS A 113 -19.65 8.20 0.79
C LYS A 113 -18.23 8.61 1.19
N ASN A 114 -17.20 7.83 0.83
CA ASN A 114 -15.83 8.01 1.33
C ASN A 114 -14.82 8.20 0.20
N ILE A 115 -15.25 8.75 -0.94
CA ILE A 115 -14.32 9.05 -2.04
C ILE A 115 -13.32 10.09 -1.57
N GLN A 116 -12.04 9.77 -1.78
CA GLN A 116 -10.95 10.71 -1.66
C GLN A 116 -10.41 11.04 -3.04
N SER A 117 -10.15 12.33 -3.30
CA SER A 117 -9.80 12.81 -4.65
C SER A 117 -10.88 12.40 -5.68
N GLY A 118 -10.50 11.93 -6.85
CA GLY A 118 -11.46 11.54 -7.90
C GLY A 118 -12.07 10.14 -7.79
N GLY A 119 -11.71 9.30 -6.81
CA GLY A 119 -12.31 7.96 -6.63
C GLY A 119 -12.03 6.94 -7.73
N VAL A 120 -11.07 7.20 -8.62
CA VAL A 120 -10.83 6.43 -9.85
C VAL A 120 -10.43 4.98 -9.57
N VAL A 121 -9.64 4.71 -8.51
CA VAL A 121 -9.23 3.34 -8.17
C VAL A 121 -10.43 2.46 -7.84
N THR A 122 -11.35 2.97 -7.01
CA THR A 122 -12.59 2.29 -6.66
C THR A 122 -13.44 2.01 -7.91
N ALA A 123 -13.52 2.97 -8.83
CA ALA A 123 -14.27 2.84 -10.09
C ALA A 123 -13.65 1.76 -11.02
N ILE A 124 -12.31 1.73 -11.16
CA ILE A 124 -11.61 0.70 -11.94
C ILE A 124 -11.90 -0.70 -11.39
N LEU A 125 -11.79 -0.87 -10.08
CA LEU A 125 -12.04 -2.18 -9.45
C LEU A 125 -13.52 -2.59 -9.56
N ALA A 126 -14.45 -1.66 -9.33
CA ALA A 126 -15.88 -1.92 -9.46
C ALA A 126 -16.25 -2.37 -10.87
N ASN A 127 -15.76 -1.67 -11.89
CA ASN A 127 -15.96 -2.07 -13.29
C ASN A 127 -15.29 -3.42 -13.58
N ALA A 128 -14.11 -3.67 -13.02
CA ALA A 128 -13.39 -4.93 -13.26
C ALA A 128 -14.12 -6.15 -12.66
N PHE A 129 -14.84 -5.99 -11.54
CA PHE A 129 -15.73 -7.02 -11.01
C PHE A 129 -16.97 -7.19 -11.87
N ASP A 130 -17.64 -6.10 -12.28
CA ASP A 130 -18.84 -6.18 -13.11
C ASP A 130 -18.59 -6.81 -14.48
N GLU A 131 -17.35 -6.73 -15.00
CA GLU A 131 -16.95 -7.37 -16.26
C GLU A 131 -16.21 -8.71 -16.06
N ASP A 132 -16.20 -9.30 -14.88
CA ASP A 132 -15.49 -10.55 -14.59
C ASP A 132 -14.00 -10.54 -14.98
N LEU A 133 -13.38 -9.35 -15.03
CA LEU A 133 -11.95 -9.20 -15.33
C LEU A 133 -11.07 -9.58 -14.14
N ILE A 134 -11.62 -9.46 -12.92
CA ILE A 134 -11.00 -9.89 -11.67
C ILE A 134 -11.98 -10.72 -10.84
N ASP A 135 -11.43 -11.62 -10.03
CA ASP A 135 -12.16 -12.45 -9.05
C ASP A 135 -11.80 -12.11 -7.60
N GLY A 136 -10.85 -11.21 -7.41
CA GLY A 136 -10.44 -10.66 -6.13
C GLY A 136 -9.65 -9.38 -6.27
N ALA A 137 -9.69 -8.54 -5.23
CA ALA A 137 -8.85 -7.38 -5.11
C ALA A 137 -8.24 -7.28 -3.71
N ILE A 138 -6.91 -7.13 -3.64
CA ILE A 138 -6.22 -6.84 -2.39
C ILE A 138 -6.19 -5.34 -2.21
N VAL A 139 -6.84 -4.90 -1.16
CA VAL A 139 -7.03 -3.50 -0.80
C VAL A 139 -6.80 -3.29 0.69
N MET A 140 -6.92 -2.08 1.17
CA MET A 140 -6.84 -1.76 2.59
C MET A 140 -8.21 -1.32 3.10
N MET A 141 -8.62 -1.86 4.23
CA MET A 141 -9.75 -1.41 5.01
C MET A 141 -9.24 -0.79 6.32
N GLU A 142 -10.03 0.03 6.95
CA GLU A 142 -9.71 0.67 8.23
C GLU A 142 -10.80 0.38 9.25
N ASP A 143 -10.39 0.00 10.43
CA ASP A 143 -11.30 -0.05 11.57
C ASP A 143 -11.67 1.37 11.99
N LYS A 144 -12.97 1.70 12.01
CA LYS A 144 -13.45 3.06 12.26
C LYS A 144 -13.25 3.53 13.70
N TRP A 145 -13.11 2.61 14.64
CA TRP A 145 -12.91 2.95 16.05
C TRP A 145 -11.46 3.27 16.36
N THR A 146 -10.56 2.49 15.77
CA THR A 146 -9.15 2.57 16.09
C THR A 146 -8.32 3.25 15.01
N MET A 147 -8.86 3.47 13.80
CA MET A 147 -8.13 3.81 12.59
C MET A 147 -7.06 2.78 12.21
N ASP A 148 -7.17 1.57 12.73
CA ASP A 148 -6.24 0.50 12.44
C ASP A 148 -6.43 0.02 10.99
N PRO A 149 -5.44 0.23 10.10
CA PRO A 149 -5.53 -0.24 8.73
C PRO A 149 -5.37 -1.75 8.69
N LYS A 150 -6.25 -2.42 7.94
CA LYS A 150 -6.23 -3.88 7.76
C LYS A 150 -6.11 -4.24 6.29
N SER A 151 -5.30 -5.26 6.00
CA SER A 151 -5.30 -5.91 4.70
C SER A 151 -6.67 -6.55 4.46
N TYR A 152 -7.26 -6.36 3.30
CA TYR A 152 -8.60 -6.84 2.98
C TYR A 152 -8.67 -7.45 1.59
N LEU A 153 -9.26 -8.63 1.51
CA LEU A 153 -9.56 -9.30 0.26
C LEU A 153 -11.02 -9.00 -0.13
N ALA A 154 -11.21 -8.06 -1.05
CA ALA A 154 -12.49 -7.81 -1.67
C ALA A 154 -12.77 -8.88 -2.72
N THR A 155 -13.97 -9.47 -2.70
CA THR A 155 -14.42 -10.50 -3.65
C THR A 155 -15.66 -10.07 -4.41
N SER A 156 -16.08 -8.83 -4.24
CA SER A 156 -17.22 -8.23 -4.92
C SER A 156 -17.03 -6.73 -5.10
N LYS A 157 -17.86 -6.14 -5.96
CA LYS A 157 -17.97 -4.69 -6.13
C LYS A 157 -18.36 -4.00 -4.80
N GLU A 158 -19.30 -4.57 -4.07
CA GLU A 158 -19.78 -4.05 -2.79
C GLU A 158 -18.66 -3.97 -1.76
N ASP A 159 -17.76 -4.96 -1.75
CA ASP A 159 -16.59 -4.95 -0.88
C ASP A 159 -15.63 -3.81 -1.25
N VAL A 160 -15.38 -3.61 -2.54
CA VAL A 160 -14.56 -2.49 -3.02
C VAL A 160 -15.14 -1.14 -2.60
N LEU A 161 -16.46 -0.96 -2.71
CA LEU A 161 -17.13 0.29 -2.32
C LEU A 161 -16.97 0.57 -0.82
N LYS A 162 -16.99 -0.46 0.04
CA LYS A 162 -16.77 -0.32 1.49
C LYS A 162 -15.35 0.12 1.84
N THR A 163 -14.36 -0.22 0.99
CA THR A 163 -12.94 0.08 1.23
C THR A 163 -12.51 1.44 0.65
N ALA A 164 -13.41 2.20 0.03
CA ALA A 164 -13.11 3.51 -0.52
C ALA A 164 -12.51 4.46 0.53
N GLY A 165 -11.57 5.32 0.12
CA GLY A 165 -10.87 6.30 0.95
C GLY A 165 -9.38 6.06 1.05
N SER A 166 -8.62 7.09 1.43
CA SER A 166 -7.16 7.02 1.63
C SER A 166 -6.83 6.84 3.12
N ARG A 167 -5.76 6.10 3.39
CA ARG A 167 -5.20 5.89 4.72
C ARG A 167 -3.74 6.29 4.71
N TYR A 168 -3.31 6.98 5.75
CA TYR A 168 -1.95 7.48 5.86
C TYR A 168 -1.14 6.75 6.93
N ASN A 169 -1.84 5.98 7.76
CA ASN A 169 -1.24 5.14 8.79
C ASN A 169 -0.86 3.77 8.22
N TRP A 170 0.20 3.21 8.73
CA TRP A 170 0.60 1.84 8.44
C TRP A 170 0.70 1.03 9.72
N ASN A 171 0.13 -0.15 9.69
CA ASN A 171 0.22 -1.11 10.79
C ASN A 171 0.33 -2.55 10.29
N VAL A 172 -0.30 -2.87 9.17
CA VAL A 172 -0.32 -4.22 8.62
C VAL A 172 0.20 -4.25 7.19
N PRO A 173 0.83 -5.35 6.80
CA PRO A 173 1.30 -5.56 5.44
C PRO A 173 0.12 -5.83 4.50
N ILE A 174 -0.02 -5.01 3.48
CA ILE A 174 -1.16 -5.10 2.55
C ILE A 174 -1.23 -6.43 1.78
N LEU A 175 -0.08 -7.10 1.57
CA LEU A 175 -0.04 -8.40 0.88
C LEU A 175 -0.31 -9.59 1.80
N GLU A 176 -0.60 -9.39 3.09
CA GLU A 176 -0.83 -10.49 4.03
C GLU A 176 -1.93 -11.44 3.55
N VAL A 177 -3.05 -10.91 3.06
CA VAL A 177 -4.19 -11.71 2.57
C VAL A 177 -3.96 -12.37 1.21
N LEU A 178 -2.84 -12.10 0.53
CA LEU A 178 -2.55 -12.70 -0.77
C LEU A 178 -2.43 -14.23 -0.71
N LYS A 179 -1.87 -14.76 0.39
CA LYS A 179 -1.78 -16.19 0.60
C LYS A 179 -3.18 -16.83 0.70
N GLU A 180 -4.06 -16.24 1.48
CA GLU A 180 -5.45 -16.69 1.58
C GLU A 180 -6.14 -16.65 0.22
N ALA A 181 -6.02 -15.55 -0.51
CA ALA A 181 -6.63 -15.38 -1.83
C ALA A 181 -6.21 -16.48 -2.80
N VAL A 182 -4.90 -16.76 -2.90
CA VAL A 182 -4.34 -17.70 -3.88
C VAL A 182 -4.44 -19.15 -3.41
N MET A 183 -4.03 -19.43 -2.16
CA MET A 183 -3.83 -20.81 -1.70
C MET A 183 -5.09 -21.41 -1.10
N VAL A 184 -5.95 -20.60 -0.49
CA VAL A 184 -7.19 -21.05 0.16
C VAL A 184 -8.39 -20.84 -0.76
N LYS A 185 -8.63 -19.60 -1.19
CA LYS A 185 -9.78 -19.27 -2.04
C LYS A 185 -9.58 -19.59 -3.52
N LYS A 186 -8.36 -19.95 -3.94
CA LYS A 186 -8.00 -20.34 -5.32
C LYS A 186 -8.34 -19.29 -6.38
N LEU A 187 -8.31 -18.01 -5.99
CA LEU A 187 -8.50 -16.90 -6.92
C LEU A 187 -7.33 -16.83 -7.92
N ASN A 188 -7.60 -16.44 -9.14
CA ASN A 188 -6.61 -16.43 -10.23
C ASN A 188 -6.65 -15.18 -11.10
N LYS A 189 -7.47 -14.18 -10.76
CA LYS A 189 -7.57 -12.88 -11.44
C LYS A 189 -7.53 -11.75 -10.40
N ILE A 190 -6.44 -11.66 -9.64
CA ILE A 190 -6.35 -10.76 -8.49
C ILE A 190 -5.83 -9.38 -8.92
N ALA A 191 -6.55 -8.32 -8.58
CA ALA A 191 -6.02 -6.96 -8.58
C ALA A 191 -5.31 -6.66 -7.26
N VAL A 192 -4.17 -5.96 -7.33
CA VAL A 192 -3.46 -5.46 -6.14
C VAL A 192 -3.42 -3.94 -6.20
N VAL A 193 -3.97 -3.30 -5.16
CA VAL A 193 -3.85 -1.85 -4.95
C VAL A 193 -2.88 -1.62 -3.80
N GLY A 194 -1.88 -0.77 -4.01
CA GLY A 194 -0.92 -0.49 -2.95
C GLY A 194 -0.04 0.72 -3.23
N THR A 195 0.76 1.06 -2.25
CA THR A 195 1.83 2.06 -2.41
C THR A 195 2.95 1.52 -3.32
N PRO A 196 3.87 2.37 -3.82
CA PRO A 196 4.94 1.94 -4.71
C PRO A 196 5.75 0.75 -4.20
N CYS A 197 6.05 0.71 -2.90
CA CYS A 197 6.81 -0.38 -2.30
C CYS A 197 6.05 -1.73 -2.32
N VAL A 198 4.73 -1.71 -2.18
CA VAL A 198 3.87 -2.91 -2.33
C VAL A 198 3.88 -3.39 -3.77
N ILE A 199 3.73 -2.48 -4.72
CA ILE A 199 3.73 -2.81 -6.16
C ILE A 199 5.11 -3.31 -6.61
N ASN A 200 6.19 -2.75 -6.08
CA ASN A 200 7.54 -3.27 -6.32
C ASN A 200 7.71 -4.70 -5.79
N ALA A 201 7.13 -5.04 -4.65
CA ALA A 201 7.14 -6.40 -4.14
C ALA A 201 6.39 -7.37 -5.07
N VAL A 202 5.20 -6.97 -5.53
CA VAL A 202 4.43 -7.73 -6.51
C VAL A 202 5.21 -7.91 -7.82
N TYR A 203 5.89 -6.86 -8.29
CA TYR A 203 6.75 -6.95 -9.46
C TYR A 203 7.90 -7.95 -9.25
N GLN A 204 8.55 -7.96 -8.08
CA GLN A 204 9.60 -8.95 -7.78
C GLN A 204 9.06 -10.38 -7.75
N MET A 205 7.86 -10.59 -7.18
CA MET A 205 7.18 -11.89 -7.26
C MET A 205 6.96 -12.33 -8.71
N MET A 206 6.56 -11.42 -9.59
CA MET A 206 6.33 -11.71 -11.01
C MET A 206 7.63 -11.95 -11.78
N ALA A 207 8.74 -11.34 -11.37
CA ALA A 207 10.04 -11.43 -12.02
C ALA A 207 10.89 -12.64 -11.59
N THR A 208 10.54 -13.30 -10.47
CA THR A 208 11.30 -14.45 -9.98
C THR A 208 10.95 -15.74 -10.72
N ASN A 209 11.93 -16.65 -10.81
CA ASN A 209 11.77 -18.01 -11.31
C ASN A 209 11.62 -19.03 -10.17
N ASN A 210 11.29 -18.59 -8.95
CA ASN A 210 11.09 -19.49 -7.83
C ASN A 210 9.71 -20.16 -7.92
N ASP A 211 9.70 -21.49 -8.02
CA ASP A 211 8.48 -22.29 -8.20
C ASP A 211 7.45 -22.10 -7.07
N LEU A 212 7.92 -21.83 -5.84
CA LEU A 212 7.04 -21.58 -4.70
C LEU A 212 6.30 -20.23 -4.81
N VAL A 213 6.81 -19.31 -5.63
CA VAL A 213 6.19 -18.00 -5.89
C VAL A 213 5.28 -18.05 -7.14
N GLU A 214 5.42 -19.06 -7.97
CA GLU A 214 4.69 -19.19 -9.25
C GLU A 214 3.16 -19.12 -9.11
N PRO A 215 2.49 -19.72 -8.09
CA PRO A 215 1.05 -19.60 -7.91
C PRO A 215 0.60 -18.15 -7.73
N PHE A 216 1.35 -17.37 -6.96
CA PHE A 216 1.08 -15.95 -6.72
C PHE A 216 1.26 -15.11 -7.98
N LYS A 217 2.35 -15.36 -8.72
CA LYS A 217 2.65 -14.71 -9.99
C LYS A 217 1.53 -14.92 -11.01
N LYS A 218 1.00 -16.14 -11.15
CA LYS A 218 -0.07 -16.48 -12.08
C LYS A 218 -1.42 -15.86 -11.70
N ALA A 219 -1.67 -15.68 -10.42
CA ALA A 219 -2.93 -15.12 -9.93
C ALA A 219 -3.04 -13.61 -10.10
N ILE A 220 -1.92 -12.87 -10.13
CA ILE A 220 -1.96 -11.41 -10.21
C ILE A 220 -2.32 -10.95 -11.62
N ARG A 221 -3.42 -10.21 -11.70
CA ARG A 221 -4.03 -9.74 -12.95
C ARG A 221 -3.81 -8.25 -13.19
N LEU A 222 -3.86 -7.42 -12.16
CA LEU A 222 -3.77 -5.96 -12.26
C LEU A 222 -2.99 -5.38 -11.09
N LYS A 223 -2.09 -4.44 -11.37
CA LYS A 223 -1.31 -3.70 -10.37
C LYS A 223 -1.66 -2.22 -10.44
N ILE A 224 -2.29 -1.68 -9.41
CA ILE A 224 -2.60 -0.25 -9.28
C ILE A 224 -1.75 0.34 -8.17
N SER A 225 -0.91 1.31 -8.49
CA SER A 225 -0.14 2.06 -7.50
C SER A 225 -0.82 3.35 -7.11
N LEU A 226 -0.83 3.64 -5.81
CA LEU A 226 -1.18 4.96 -5.30
C LEU A 226 0.08 5.82 -5.22
N PHE A 227 0.00 7.11 -5.56
CA PHE A 227 1.10 8.04 -5.28
C PHE A 227 1.37 8.06 -3.79
N CYS A 228 2.62 7.89 -3.41
CA CYS A 228 3.00 7.81 -2.01
C CYS A 228 4.35 8.46 -1.78
N PHE A 229 4.38 9.51 -0.98
CA PHE A 229 5.63 10.08 -0.52
C PHE A 229 6.16 9.30 0.68
N GLU A 230 5.31 9.05 1.69
CA GLU A 230 5.60 8.30 2.91
C GLU A 230 4.32 7.83 3.59
N THR A 231 4.45 6.98 4.60
CA THR A 231 3.37 6.57 5.49
C THR A 231 3.83 6.75 6.94
N PHE A 232 2.88 7.05 7.81
CA PHE A 232 3.13 7.23 9.23
C PHE A 232 3.01 5.91 9.97
N ASP A 233 3.84 5.75 10.97
CA ASP A 233 3.71 4.67 11.93
C ASP A 233 2.42 4.85 12.73
N TYR A 234 1.65 3.77 12.87
CA TYR A 234 0.33 3.82 13.49
C TYR A 234 0.39 4.27 14.94
N ASP A 235 1.27 3.67 15.75
CA ASP A 235 1.36 3.95 17.17
C ASP A 235 1.83 5.40 17.43
N LYS A 236 2.78 5.86 16.62
CA LYS A 236 3.24 7.25 16.71
C LYS A 236 2.14 8.24 16.30
N MET A 237 1.37 7.91 15.25
CA MET A 237 0.24 8.75 14.85
C MET A 237 -0.82 8.84 15.93
N LEU A 238 -1.15 7.73 16.60
CA LEU A 238 -2.07 7.76 17.75
C LEU A 238 -1.57 8.68 18.88
N LYS A 239 -0.26 8.64 19.19
CA LYS A 239 0.35 9.57 20.16
C LYS A 239 0.18 11.02 19.72
N LYS A 240 0.40 11.31 18.43
CA LYS A 240 0.24 12.66 17.88
C LYS A 240 -1.19 13.17 17.98
N LEU A 241 -2.17 12.35 17.68
CA LEU A 241 -3.59 12.69 17.80
C LEU A 241 -3.98 12.95 19.27
N LYS A 242 -3.42 12.19 20.21
CA LYS A 242 -3.65 12.36 21.64
C LYS A 242 -3.11 13.70 22.15
N GLU A 243 -2.01 14.23 21.59
CA GLU A 243 -1.47 15.56 21.96
C GLU A 243 -2.47 16.71 21.71
N VAL A 244 -3.37 16.52 20.73
CA VAL A 244 -4.41 17.48 20.36
C VAL A 244 -5.81 17.02 20.79
N GLU A 245 -5.88 16.05 21.70
CA GLU A 245 -7.12 15.50 22.29
C GLU A 245 -8.11 14.95 21.23
N VAL A 246 -7.60 14.41 20.12
CA VAL A 246 -8.40 13.78 19.07
C VAL A 246 -8.35 12.27 19.22
N ASN A 247 -9.51 11.65 19.37
CA ASN A 247 -9.62 10.20 19.37
C ASN A 247 -9.77 9.65 17.95
N PRO A 248 -9.28 8.45 17.66
CA PRO A 248 -9.42 7.84 16.34
C PRO A 248 -10.86 7.78 15.81
N TRP A 249 -11.83 7.44 16.67
CA TRP A 249 -13.26 7.36 16.32
C TRP A 249 -13.92 8.70 16.02
N ASP A 250 -13.30 9.82 16.43
CA ASP A 250 -13.79 11.17 16.13
C ASP A 250 -13.35 11.64 14.73
N ILE A 251 -12.42 10.93 14.09
CA ILE A 251 -11.88 11.32 12.78
C ILE A 251 -12.87 11.01 11.67
N LYS A 252 -13.25 12.05 10.97
CA LYS A 252 -14.09 11.97 9.77
C LYS A 252 -13.27 11.74 8.51
N LYS A 253 -12.15 12.44 8.38
CA LYS A 253 -11.29 12.44 7.19
C LYS A 253 -9.86 12.85 7.54
N MET A 254 -8.90 12.20 6.90
CA MET A 254 -7.51 12.66 6.85
C MET A 254 -7.13 12.91 5.39
N GLU A 255 -6.39 13.99 5.14
CA GLU A 255 -5.88 14.31 3.80
C GLU A 255 -4.56 15.06 3.88
N ILE A 256 -3.77 14.96 2.80
CA ILE A 256 -2.55 15.75 2.66
C ILE A 256 -2.79 16.78 1.57
N ASP A 257 -2.71 18.06 1.94
CA ASP A 257 -2.79 19.20 1.03
C ASP A 257 -1.71 20.23 1.37
N LYS A 258 -1.06 20.77 0.36
CA LYS A 258 -0.06 21.85 0.47
C LYS A 258 0.98 21.66 1.57
N GLY A 259 1.47 20.41 1.73
CA GLY A 259 2.50 20.08 2.71
C GLY A 259 1.99 19.97 4.15
N LYS A 260 0.69 19.86 4.36
CA LYS A 260 0.07 19.63 5.66
C LYS A 260 -0.75 18.35 5.67
N LEU A 261 -0.70 17.60 6.75
CA LEU A 261 -1.68 16.60 7.09
C LEU A 261 -2.85 17.27 7.78
N ILE A 262 -4.02 17.21 7.18
CA ILE A 262 -5.27 17.81 7.68
C ILE A 262 -6.13 16.69 8.25
N VAL A 263 -6.54 16.85 9.50
CA VAL A 263 -7.41 15.92 10.22
C VAL A 263 -8.71 16.64 10.53
N SER A 264 -9.81 16.17 9.93
CA SER A 264 -11.16 16.70 10.18
C SER A 264 -11.94 15.73 11.05
N THR A 265 -12.63 16.23 12.07
CA THR A 265 -13.42 15.42 13.01
C THR A 265 -14.92 15.45 12.68
N ILE A 266 -15.66 14.48 13.21
CA ILE A 266 -17.13 14.44 13.13
C ILE A 266 -17.79 15.61 13.86
N HIS A 267 -17.07 16.24 14.80
CA HIS A 267 -17.52 17.43 15.55
C HIS A 267 -17.26 18.75 14.83
N GLY A 268 -16.66 18.69 13.63
CA GLY A 268 -16.35 19.86 12.81
C GLY A 268 -15.03 20.55 13.14
N ASN A 269 -14.24 20.02 14.06
CA ASN A 269 -12.89 20.51 14.32
C ASN A 269 -11.94 20.10 13.20
N VAL A 270 -10.98 20.98 12.90
CA VAL A 270 -9.94 20.73 11.89
C VAL A 270 -8.58 21.03 12.52
N PHE A 271 -7.69 20.05 12.43
CA PHE A 271 -6.31 20.13 12.88
C PHE A 271 -5.39 20.00 11.68
N ASP A 272 -4.31 20.77 11.64
CA ASP A 272 -3.30 20.68 10.58
C ASP A 272 -1.89 20.51 11.17
N PHE A 273 -1.14 19.57 10.60
CA PHE A 273 0.23 19.26 10.99
C PHE A 273 1.13 19.45 9.77
N LYS A 274 2.18 20.24 9.87
CA LYS A 274 3.13 20.39 8.77
C LYS A 274 3.92 19.10 8.58
N ILE A 275 3.95 18.59 7.36
CA ILE A 275 4.63 17.34 7.03
C ILE A 275 6.13 17.40 7.38
N ASP A 276 6.78 18.54 7.17
CA ASP A 276 8.20 18.71 7.48
C ASP A 276 8.50 18.61 9.01
N GLU A 277 7.51 18.77 9.86
CA GLU A 277 7.60 18.61 11.32
C GLU A 277 7.23 17.19 11.78
N MET A 278 6.84 16.30 10.86
CA MET A 278 6.38 14.94 11.15
C MET A 278 7.41 13.85 10.85
N ASP A 279 8.68 14.16 10.66
CA ASP A 279 9.70 13.19 10.26
C ASP A 279 9.86 12.03 11.27
N GLU A 280 9.68 12.28 12.57
CA GLU A 280 9.75 11.25 13.61
C GLU A 280 8.58 10.26 13.57
N TYR A 281 7.44 10.65 12.98
CA TYR A 281 6.25 9.80 12.82
C TYR A 281 6.33 8.93 11.57
N VAL A 282 7.24 9.25 10.64
CA VAL A 282 7.43 8.50 9.39
C VAL A 282 8.09 7.17 9.68
N ARG A 283 7.58 6.11 9.03
CA ARG A 283 8.19 4.77 9.11
C ARG A 283 9.63 4.77 8.59
N LYS A 284 10.51 4.04 9.28
CA LYS A 284 11.93 3.95 8.93
C LYS A 284 12.16 3.46 7.49
N GLY A 285 11.45 2.43 7.06
CA GLY A 285 11.51 1.92 5.68
C GLY A 285 11.05 2.89 4.60
N CYS A 286 10.31 3.96 4.96
CA CYS A 286 9.96 5.03 4.02
C CYS A 286 11.13 5.96 3.74
N LYS A 287 12.07 6.13 4.70
CA LYS A 287 13.21 7.05 4.57
C LYS A 287 14.20 6.66 3.45
N VAL A 288 14.21 5.39 3.06
CA VAL A 288 15.00 4.86 1.93
C VAL A 288 14.17 4.58 0.68
N CYS A 289 12.87 4.91 0.69
CA CYS A 289 11.99 4.69 -0.46
C CYS A 289 12.10 5.85 -1.45
N ARG A 290 12.50 5.57 -2.69
CA ARG A 290 12.75 6.57 -3.73
C ARG A 290 11.67 6.61 -4.82
N ASP A 291 10.71 5.68 -4.83
CA ASP A 291 9.60 5.63 -5.79
C ASP A 291 8.38 6.41 -5.26
N PHE A 292 7.94 7.43 -6.00
CA PHE A 292 6.77 8.23 -5.67
C PHE A 292 5.50 7.71 -6.32
N THR A 293 5.59 7.31 -7.58
CA THR A 293 4.41 7.04 -8.42
C THR A 293 4.14 5.55 -8.66
N GLY A 294 5.05 4.65 -8.24
CA GLY A 294 4.91 3.21 -8.49
C GLY A 294 5.20 2.83 -9.93
N ILE A 295 6.47 2.99 -10.34
CA ILE A 295 6.90 2.78 -11.72
C ILE A 295 6.69 1.35 -12.24
N SER A 296 6.55 0.37 -11.34
CA SER A 296 6.33 -1.05 -11.67
C SER A 296 4.85 -1.45 -11.79
N SER A 297 3.92 -0.47 -11.68
CA SER A 297 2.48 -0.72 -11.80
C SER A 297 2.00 -0.81 -13.25
N ASP A 298 0.75 -1.17 -13.44
CA ASP A 298 0.05 -1.08 -14.72
C ASP A 298 -0.66 0.29 -14.85
N ILE A 299 -1.17 0.79 -13.71
CA ILE A 299 -1.80 2.11 -13.56
C ILE A 299 -1.29 2.72 -12.25
N SER A 300 -0.96 4.01 -12.29
CA SER A 300 -0.66 4.79 -11.08
C SER A 300 -1.68 5.90 -10.90
N VAL A 301 -2.15 6.11 -9.69
CA VAL A 301 -3.20 7.09 -9.38
C VAL A 301 -2.82 7.94 -8.17
N GLY A 302 -3.11 9.22 -8.22
CA GLY A 302 -2.92 10.16 -7.11
C GLY A 302 -3.69 11.45 -7.29
N ASN A 303 -3.53 12.39 -6.36
CA ASN A 303 -4.17 13.71 -6.42
C ASN A 303 -3.23 14.83 -6.92
N VAL A 304 -1.93 14.56 -6.97
CA VAL A 304 -0.94 15.54 -7.43
C VAL A 304 -1.04 15.74 -8.93
N GLY A 305 -1.15 16.99 -9.36
CA GLY A 305 -1.28 17.34 -10.78
C GLY A 305 -2.71 17.57 -11.25
N THR A 306 -3.69 17.47 -10.34
CA THR A 306 -5.12 17.72 -10.61
C THR A 306 -5.76 18.57 -9.52
N PRO A 307 -6.83 19.31 -9.81
CA PRO A 307 -7.62 20.03 -8.81
C PRO A 307 -8.36 19.05 -7.89
N GLU A 308 -8.89 19.60 -6.79
CA GLU A 308 -9.74 18.84 -5.86
C GLU A 308 -10.91 18.16 -6.59
N GLY A 309 -11.27 16.96 -6.15
CA GLY A 309 -12.33 16.14 -6.77
C GLY A 309 -11.88 15.33 -7.99
N TYR A 310 -10.61 15.43 -8.40
CA TYR A 310 -10.04 14.67 -9.50
C TYR A 310 -8.84 13.85 -9.06
N SER A 311 -8.54 12.84 -9.86
CA SER A 311 -7.30 12.04 -9.74
C SER A 311 -6.46 12.19 -11.00
N THR A 312 -5.15 12.28 -10.80
CA THR A 312 -4.16 12.04 -11.84
C THR A 312 -4.05 10.54 -12.06
N VAL A 313 -4.22 10.10 -13.30
CA VAL A 313 -4.09 8.70 -13.71
C VAL A 313 -2.93 8.59 -14.69
N LEU A 314 -1.92 7.80 -14.36
CA LEU A 314 -0.80 7.51 -15.25
C LEU A 314 -0.92 6.07 -15.75
N ILE A 315 -1.12 5.91 -17.04
CA ILE A 315 -1.15 4.60 -17.70
C ILE A 315 0.29 4.19 -18.04
N ARG A 316 0.72 3.04 -17.53
CA ARG A 316 2.11 2.57 -17.62
C ARG A 316 2.37 1.62 -18.78
N ASN A 317 1.36 0.84 -19.16
CA ASN A 317 1.46 -0.16 -20.21
C ASN A 317 0.10 -0.43 -20.86
N LYS A 318 0.11 -1.22 -21.94
CA LYS A 318 -1.12 -1.56 -22.68
C LYS A 318 -2.13 -2.34 -21.85
N TRP A 319 -1.66 -3.09 -20.87
CA TRP A 319 -2.52 -3.86 -19.96
C TRP A 319 -3.36 -2.94 -19.08
N GLY A 320 -2.69 -2.02 -18.38
CA GLY A 320 -3.36 -0.98 -17.58
C GLY A 320 -4.30 -0.12 -18.43
N LYS A 321 -3.89 0.21 -19.68
CA LYS A 321 -4.76 0.92 -20.63
C LYS A 321 -6.05 0.17 -20.89
N GLY A 322 -6.00 -1.13 -21.14
CA GLY A 322 -7.19 -1.93 -21.40
C GLY A 322 -8.19 -1.91 -20.24
N PHE A 323 -7.74 -1.97 -19.00
CA PHE A 323 -8.60 -1.83 -17.82
C PHE A 323 -9.19 -0.42 -17.70
N PHE A 324 -8.39 0.60 -17.91
CA PHE A 324 -8.84 1.98 -17.78
C PHE A 324 -9.84 2.37 -18.89
N ASP A 325 -9.55 2.04 -20.14
CA ASP A 325 -10.43 2.33 -21.28
C ASP A 325 -11.82 1.68 -21.10
N ARG A 326 -11.88 0.42 -20.63
CA ARG A 326 -13.16 -0.25 -20.32
C ARG A 326 -13.93 0.47 -19.22
N THR A 327 -13.21 0.91 -18.19
CA THR A 327 -13.82 1.67 -17.08
C THR A 327 -14.45 2.99 -17.58
N VAL A 328 -13.81 3.66 -18.54
CA VAL A 328 -14.33 4.88 -19.17
C VAL A 328 -15.52 4.56 -20.10
N ILE A 329 -15.37 3.55 -20.97
CA ILE A 329 -16.43 3.13 -21.92
C ILE A 329 -17.71 2.73 -21.19
N ASN A 330 -17.58 2.02 -20.06
CA ASN A 330 -18.70 1.59 -19.24
C ASN A 330 -19.27 2.69 -18.33
N GLY A 331 -18.73 3.90 -18.44
CA GLY A 331 -19.25 5.06 -17.73
C GLY A 331 -18.93 5.14 -16.24
N TYR A 332 -17.98 4.34 -15.72
CA TYR A 332 -17.55 4.37 -14.32
C TYR A 332 -16.60 5.52 -14.00
N VAL A 333 -15.91 6.04 -15.01
CA VAL A 333 -14.97 7.15 -14.91
C VAL A 333 -15.23 8.17 -16.01
N SER A 334 -15.26 9.45 -15.62
CA SER A 334 -15.24 10.59 -16.53
C SER A 334 -13.82 11.11 -16.66
N VAL A 335 -13.35 11.31 -17.88
CA VAL A 335 -12.05 11.92 -18.21
C VAL A 335 -12.27 13.36 -18.64
N GLU A 336 -11.54 14.29 -18.02
CA GLU A 336 -11.62 15.73 -18.32
C GLU A 336 -10.28 16.30 -18.79
N GLY A 337 -9.65 15.61 -19.74
CA GLY A 337 -8.36 15.98 -20.33
C GLY A 337 -7.16 15.40 -19.60
N GLU A 338 -6.00 16.00 -19.79
CA GLU A 338 -4.73 15.57 -19.20
C GLU A 338 -4.52 16.17 -17.80
N ALA A 339 -3.81 15.44 -16.95
CA ALA A 339 -3.30 15.96 -15.68
C ALA A 339 -2.01 16.76 -15.91
N SER A 340 -1.73 17.73 -15.03
CA SER A 340 -0.43 18.41 -15.03
C SER A 340 0.65 17.48 -14.50
N ILE A 341 1.61 17.14 -15.35
CA ILE A 341 2.66 16.18 -15.00
C ILE A 341 3.83 16.81 -14.22
N ASP A 342 4.05 18.12 -14.34
CA ASP A 342 5.19 18.79 -13.72
C ASP A 342 5.23 18.70 -12.19
N PRO A 343 4.12 18.86 -11.45
CA PRO A 343 4.10 18.64 -10.02
C PRO A 343 4.44 17.18 -9.63
N VAL A 344 4.02 16.22 -10.44
CA VAL A 344 4.31 14.79 -10.24
C VAL A 344 5.81 14.53 -10.42
N ILE A 345 6.42 15.10 -11.46
CA ILE A 345 7.86 15.02 -11.72
C ILE A 345 8.64 15.68 -10.58
N SER A 346 8.22 16.86 -10.13
CA SER A 346 8.87 17.59 -9.04
C SER A 346 8.93 16.78 -7.75
N LEU A 347 7.78 16.22 -7.31
CA LEU A 347 7.72 15.35 -6.12
C LEU A 347 8.48 14.04 -6.31
N SER A 348 8.45 13.46 -7.50
CA SER A 348 9.24 12.28 -7.82
C SER A 348 10.74 12.56 -7.67
N LYS A 349 11.24 13.68 -8.18
CA LYS A 349 12.64 14.10 -8.02
C LYS A 349 12.99 14.33 -6.55
N LYS A 350 12.16 15.07 -5.81
CA LYS A 350 12.34 15.29 -4.36
C LYS A 350 12.46 13.96 -3.60
N LYS A 351 11.61 12.98 -3.92
CA LYS A 351 11.67 11.67 -3.26
C LYS A 351 12.92 10.87 -3.65
N MET A 352 13.44 11.05 -4.85
CA MET A 352 14.69 10.42 -5.31
C MET A 352 15.94 10.90 -4.58
N GLU A 353 15.92 12.09 -3.98
CA GLU A 353 17.02 12.64 -3.18
C GLU A 353 17.23 11.89 -1.85
N ARG A 354 16.30 11.02 -1.45
CA ARG A 354 16.47 10.15 -0.28
C ARG A 354 17.67 9.22 -0.44
N LYS A 355 18.35 8.93 0.66
CA LYS A 355 19.48 7.99 0.67
C LYS A 355 19.02 6.63 0.12
N ASP A 356 19.86 6.03 -0.69
CA ASP A 356 19.66 4.65 -1.13
C ASP A 356 20.05 3.65 -0.03
N ILE A 357 19.65 2.38 -0.21
CA ILE A 357 20.05 1.32 0.70
C ILE A 357 21.52 0.98 0.44
N GLU A 358 22.34 1.13 1.45
CA GLU A 358 23.72 0.65 1.46
C GLU A 358 23.74 -0.77 2.03
N PHE A 359 24.28 -1.74 1.25
CA PHE A 359 24.34 -3.16 1.64
C PHE A 359 25.70 -3.57 2.19
#